data_a73682cea747db45934cfe87e28f824a
#
_entry.id   a73682cea747db45934cfe87e28f824a
#
_cell.length_a   1.000
_cell.length_b   1.000
_cell.length_c   1.000
_cell.angle_alpha   90.00
_cell.angle_beta   90.00
_cell.angle_gamma   90.00
#
_symmetry.space_group_name_H-M   'P 1'
#
loop_
_entity.id
_entity.type
_entity.pdbx_description
1 polymer ?
#
loop_
_entity_poly.entity_id
_entity_poly.type
_entity_poly.pdbx_seq_one_letter_code
_entity_poly.pdbx_strand_id
1 'polypeptide(L)'
;MINHKGTKCISTERITLRPFCYDDAENMFKNWVNDPEVTKYLSWTPHGNLNVTKECLDTWIKAYESDENYNWAITLKESPNEVIGSIGAVFIDNYLEQAHIGYCLSKKYWNKGIVSESLKEILSYLFQCGFTRIEAIHHVLNPASGQVMKKCGMKFEGILRKARKDNKGEFFDIAQYALLKTDLE
;
A
#
# COMPACT_ATOMS: atom_id res chain seq x y z
N MET A 1 -19.44 -8.56 -9.78
CA MET A 1 -18.41 -8.40 -10.87
C MET A 1 -17.72 -7.06 -10.69
N ILE A 2 -16.39 -7.04 -10.68
CA ILE A 2 -15.59 -5.81 -10.51
C ILE A 2 -15.74 -4.92 -11.76
N ASN A 3 -15.97 -3.64 -11.55
CA ASN A 3 -15.90 -2.60 -12.58
C ASN A 3 -14.61 -1.81 -12.34
N HIS A 4 -13.53 -2.26 -12.96
CA HIS A 4 -12.21 -1.64 -12.80
C HIS A 4 -12.22 -0.19 -13.28
N LYS A 5 -11.61 0.70 -12.49
CA LYS A 5 -11.51 2.14 -12.77
C LYS A 5 -10.07 2.63 -12.68
N GLY A 6 -9.12 1.73 -12.37
CA GLY A 6 -7.72 2.07 -12.21
C GLY A 6 -7.44 3.03 -11.06
N THR A 7 -6.23 3.55 -11.05
CA THR A 7 -5.77 4.52 -10.06
C THR A 7 -6.29 5.91 -10.37
N LYS A 8 -7.30 6.39 -9.65
CA LYS A 8 -7.82 7.78 -9.75
C LYS A 8 -7.30 8.62 -8.59
N CYS A 9 -7.17 9.93 -8.81
CA CYS A 9 -6.82 10.85 -7.72
C CYS A 9 -7.90 10.86 -6.64
N ILE A 10 -7.49 10.72 -5.38
CA ILE A 10 -8.35 10.78 -4.20
C ILE A 10 -7.76 11.85 -3.27
N SER A 11 -8.60 12.73 -2.74
CA SER A 11 -8.17 13.83 -1.88
C SER A 11 -8.96 13.81 -0.59
N THR A 12 -8.27 13.90 0.54
CA THR A 12 -8.85 14.04 1.87
C THR A 12 -8.62 15.44 2.41
N GLU A 13 -8.74 15.64 3.72
CA GLU A 13 -8.40 16.91 4.36
C GLU A 13 -6.88 17.19 4.32
N ARG A 14 -6.03 16.17 4.55
CA ARG A 14 -4.58 16.33 4.73
C ARG A 14 -3.73 15.79 3.59
N ILE A 15 -4.22 14.80 2.86
CA ILE A 15 -3.43 14.05 1.87
C ILE A 15 -4.07 14.06 0.50
N THR A 16 -3.24 13.82 -0.50
CA THR A 16 -3.65 13.46 -1.86
C THR A 16 -3.03 12.11 -2.22
N LEU A 17 -3.86 11.21 -2.70
CA LEU A 17 -3.47 9.94 -3.32
C LEU A 17 -3.57 10.13 -4.83
N ARG A 18 -2.47 9.95 -5.55
CA ARG A 18 -2.41 10.15 -7.01
C ARG A 18 -1.56 9.07 -7.67
N PRO A 19 -1.70 8.86 -8.98
CA PRO A 19 -0.72 8.06 -9.72
C PRO A 19 0.70 8.61 -9.52
N PHE A 20 1.68 7.72 -9.54
CA PHE A 20 3.09 8.11 -9.58
C PHE A 20 3.43 8.74 -10.94
N CYS A 21 4.43 9.61 -10.94
CA CYS A 21 5.06 10.16 -12.14
C CYS A 21 6.58 10.06 -12.07
N TYR A 22 7.28 10.25 -13.18
CA TYR A 22 8.75 10.09 -13.24
C TYR A 22 9.49 11.03 -12.29
N ASP A 23 8.95 12.21 -12.03
CA ASP A 23 9.54 13.22 -11.12
C ASP A 23 9.51 12.77 -9.64
N ASP A 24 8.76 11.73 -9.31
CA ASP A 24 8.70 11.18 -7.95
C ASP A 24 9.95 10.38 -7.55
N ALA A 25 10.80 9.99 -8.51
CA ALA A 25 11.91 9.07 -8.27
C ALA A 25 12.87 9.52 -7.16
N GLU A 26 13.26 10.80 -7.13
CA GLU A 26 14.17 11.35 -6.11
C GLU A 26 13.51 11.36 -4.73
N ASN A 27 12.23 11.75 -4.66
CA ASN A 27 11.46 11.74 -3.42
C ASN A 27 11.28 10.31 -2.90
N MET A 28 10.96 9.35 -3.77
CA MET A 28 10.86 7.94 -3.40
C MET A 28 12.18 7.45 -2.79
N PHE A 29 13.29 7.67 -3.50
CA PHE A 29 14.61 7.22 -3.07
C PHE A 29 15.02 7.83 -1.72
N LYS A 30 14.84 9.15 -1.57
CA LYS A 30 15.20 9.90 -0.37
C LYS A 30 14.30 9.55 0.83
N ASN A 31 13.02 9.36 0.61
CA ASN A 31 12.04 9.35 1.70
C ASN A 31 11.78 7.97 2.28
N TRP A 32 11.84 6.87 1.48
CA TRP A 32 11.52 5.55 2.04
C TRP A 32 12.14 4.34 1.34
N VAL A 33 12.29 4.30 -0.02
CA VAL A 33 12.70 3.05 -0.68
C VAL A 33 14.15 2.68 -0.45
N ASN A 34 14.97 3.62 0.00
CA ASN A 34 16.37 3.38 0.37
C ASN A 34 16.60 3.37 1.90
N ASP A 35 15.54 3.46 2.70
CA ASP A 35 15.64 3.43 4.16
C ASP A 35 15.50 1.99 4.68
N PRO A 36 16.56 1.41 5.31
CA PRO A 36 16.53 0.05 5.85
C PRO A 36 15.54 -0.13 7.01
N GLU A 37 15.19 0.93 7.74
CA GLU A 37 14.18 0.86 8.79
C GLU A 37 12.76 0.70 8.19
N VAL A 38 12.52 1.36 7.05
CA VAL A 38 11.24 1.26 6.33
C VAL A 38 11.11 -0.12 5.69
N THR A 39 12.19 -0.64 5.09
CA THR A 39 12.18 -1.92 4.38
C THR A 39 12.32 -3.15 5.27
N LYS A 40 12.58 -2.96 6.57
CA LYS A 40 12.90 -4.02 7.55
C LYS A 40 11.94 -5.23 7.53
N TYR A 41 10.66 -4.98 7.30
CA TYR A 41 9.61 -6.01 7.31
C TYR A 41 8.97 -6.22 5.94
N LEU A 42 9.63 -5.74 4.88
CA LEU A 42 9.17 -5.88 3.51
C LEU A 42 9.89 -7.03 2.80
N SER A 43 9.34 -7.48 1.70
CA SER A 43 9.91 -8.56 0.88
C SER A 43 11.04 -8.09 -0.05
N TRP A 44 11.31 -6.79 -0.10
CA TRP A 44 12.33 -6.18 -0.97
C TRP A 44 13.36 -5.40 -0.14
N THR A 45 14.59 -5.35 -0.63
CA THR A 45 15.73 -4.66 0.00
C THR A 45 15.74 -3.16 -0.34
N PRO A 46 16.39 -2.30 0.47
CA PRO A 46 16.64 -0.92 0.06
C PRO A 46 17.21 -0.85 -1.35
N HIS A 47 16.78 0.12 -2.15
CA HIS A 47 17.14 0.22 -3.57
C HIS A 47 18.63 0.46 -3.83
N GLY A 48 19.39 0.96 -2.83
CA GLY A 48 20.83 1.16 -2.90
C GLY A 48 21.28 2.29 -3.84
N ASN A 49 20.57 2.52 -4.94
CA ASN A 49 20.82 3.63 -5.85
C ASN A 49 19.54 4.10 -6.56
N LEU A 50 19.57 5.32 -7.09
CA LEU A 50 18.42 5.98 -7.71
C LEU A 50 17.95 5.29 -9.00
N ASN A 51 18.83 4.60 -9.73
CA ASN A 51 18.42 3.94 -10.98
C ASN A 51 17.47 2.78 -10.72
N VAL A 52 17.68 2.00 -9.64
CA VAL A 52 16.75 0.96 -9.22
C VAL A 52 15.36 1.56 -8.92
N THR A 53 15.32 2.74 -8.29
CA THR A 53 14.04 3.45 -8.04
C THR A 53 13.38 3.87 -9.35
N LYS A 54 14.14 4.38 -10.32
CA LYS A 54 13.63 4.78 -11.63
C LYS A 54 13.05 3.59 -12.41
N GLU A 55 13.74 2.44 -12.40
CA GLU A 55 13.25 1.21 -13.04
C GLU A 55 11.97 0.68 -12.41
N CYS A 56 11.89 0.71 -11.08
CA CYS A 56 10.66 0.36 -10.35
C CYS A 56 9.52 1.30 -10.73
N LEU A 57 9.79 2.60 -10.75
CA LEU A 57 8.81 3.63 -11.09
C LEU A 57 8.34 3.52 -12.54
N ASP A 58 9.24 3.24 -13.48
CA ASP A 58 8.90 2.97 -14.88
C ASP A 58 7.89 1.82 -15.02
N THR A 59 8.12 0.74 -14.26
CA THR A 59 7.20 -0.40 -14.21
C THR A 59 5.82 0.01 -13.68
N TRP A 60 5.77 0.81 -12.61
CA TRP A 60 4.51 1.28 -12.02
C TRP A 60 3.74 2.22 -12.93
N ILE A 61 4.46 3.15 -13.63
CA ILE A 61 3.83 4.10 -14.56
C ILE A 61 3.25 3.37 -15.77
N LYS A 62 3.98 2.41 -16.35
CA LYS A 62 3.47 1.58 -17.44
C LYS A 62 2.23 0.78 -17.06
N ALA A 63 2.16 0.32 -15.81
CA ALA A 63 1.01 -0.44 -15.33
C ALA A 63 -0.29 0.39 -15.29
N TYR A 64 -0.23 1.73 -15.30
CA TYR A 64 -1.42 2.59 -15.37
C TYR A 64 -2.13 2.58 -16.73
N GLU A 65 -1.54 1.95 -17.75
CA GLU A 65 -2.25 1.66 -19.01
C GLU A 65 -3.43 0.69 -18.81
N SER A 66 -3.42 -0.06 -17.70
CA SER A 66 -4.50 -0.95 -17.31
C SER A 66 -5.36 -0.33 -16.20
N ASP A 67 -6.69 -0.36 -16.39
CA ASP A 67 -7.64 0.00 -15.33
C ASP A 67 -7.68 -1.01 -14.18
N GLU A 68 -6.98 -2.15 -14.26
CA GLU A 68 -6.82 -3.11 -13.17
C GLU A 68 -5.66 -2.76 -12.21
N ASN A 69 -4.91 -1.69 -12.50
CA ASN A 69 -3.81 -1.25 -11.66
C ASN A 69 -4.27 -0.21 -10.62
N TYR A 70 -4.02 -0.51 -9.35
CA TYR A 70 -4.41 0.30 -8.19
C TYR A 70 -3.19 0.58 -7.32
N ASN A 71 -2.42 1.61 -7.67
CA ASN A 71 -1.20 1.98 -6.94
C ASN A 71 -1.07 3.50 -6.84
N TRP A 72 -1.04 4.03 -5.62
CA TRP A 72 -1.02 5.46 -5.35
C TRP A 72 0.22 5.91 -4.64
N ALA A 73 0.76 7.04 -5.09
CA ALA A 73 1.66 7.89 -4.33
C ALA A 73 0.86 8.61 -3.23
N ILE A 74 1.43 8.68 -2.03
CA ILE A 74 0.88 9.46 -0.91
C ILE A 74 1.64 10.78 -0.84
N THR A 75 0.94 11.92 -0.91
CA THR A 75 1.50 13.25 -0.72
C THR A 75 0.69 14.02 0.32
N LEU A 76 1.30 15.00 0.99
CA LEU A 76 0.58 15.94 1.84
C LEU A 76 0.08 17.12 1.00
N LYS A 77 -1.10 17.66 1.33
CA LYS A 77 -1.62 18.86 0.65
C LYS A 77 -0.73 20.10 0.81
N GLU A 78 -0.05 20.19 1.95
CA GLU A 78 0.93 21.25 2.23
C GLU A 78 2.24 21.09 1.44
N SER A 79 2.53 19.89 0.91
CA SER A 79 3.72 19.55 0.14
C SER A 79 3.35 18.61 -1.02
N PRO A 80 2.57 19.04 -2.01
CA PRO A 80 1.97 18.17 -3.03
C PRO A 80 2.99 17.50 -3.96
N ASN A 81 4.18 18.07 -4.07
CA ASN A 81 5.27 17.55 -4.89
C ASN A 81 6.19 16.59 -4.12
N GLU A 82 6.03 16.46 -2.79
CA GLU A 82 6.81 15.53 -1.97
C GLU A 82 6.04 14.21 -1.80
N VAL A 83 6.46 13.16 -2.50
CA VAL A 83 5.91 11.82 -2.27
C VAL A 83 6.55 11.23 -1.02
N ILE A 84 5.70 10.84 -0.08
CA ILE A 84 6.12 10.36 1.25
C ILE A 84 5.86 8.89 1.49
N GLY A 85 5.21 8.20 0.55
CA GLY A 85 4.87 6.78 0.65
C GLY A 85 4.04 6.29 -0.52
N SER A 86 3.66 5.03 -0.43
CA SER A 86 2.80 4.34 -1.40
C SER A 86 1.73 3.51 -0.72
N ILE A 87 0.60 3.32 -1.41
CA ILE A 87 -0.47 2.41 -1.04
C ILE A 87 -1.13 1.86 -2.30
N GLY A 88 -1.44 0.57 -2.34
CA GLY A 88 -2.10 -0.01 -3.51
C GLY A 88 -2.45 -1.47 -3.38
N ALA A 89 -3.14 -2.02 -4.37
CA ALA A 89 -3.40 -3.43 -4.50
C ALA A 89 -2.15 -4.13 -5.07
N VAL A 90 -1.54 -4.99 -4.26
CA VAL A 90 -0.35 -5.78 -4.65
C VAL A 90 -0.75 -7.09 -5.32
N PHE A 91 -2.00 -7.48 -5.20
CA PHE A 91 -2.59 -8.64 -5.85
C PHE A 91 -4.11 -8.43 -5.97
N ILE A 92 -4.68 -8.89 -7.09
CA ILE A 92 -6.12 -8.85 -7.36
C ILE A 92 -6.52 -10.23 -7.87
N ASP A 93 -7.61 -10.75 -7.33
CA ASP A 93 -8.30 -11.93 -7.85
C ASP A 93 -9.68 -11.51 -8.36
N ASN A 94 -9.81 -11.48 -9.69
CA ASN A 94 -11.04 -11.07 -10.35
C ASN A 94 -12.17 -12.10 -10.18
N TYR A 95 -11.82 -13.36 -10.03
CA TYR A 95 -12.82 -14.43 -9.84
C TYR A 95 -13.43 -14.39 -8.45
N LEU A 96 -12.60 -14.14 -7.42
CA LEU A 96 -13.04 -14.01 -6.03
C LEU A 96 -13.45 -12.58 -5.67
N GLU A 97 -13.34 -11.63 -6.60
CA GLU A 97 -13.63 -10.19 -6.39
C GLU A 97 -12.89 -9.62 -5.17
N GLN A 98 -11.60 -9.99 -5.01
CA GLN A 98 -10.80 -9.59 -3.87
C GLN A 98 -9.51 -8.87 -4.26
N ALA A 99 -9.05 -8.02 -3.35
CA ALA A 99 -7.77 -7.32 -3.47
C ALA A 99 -6.93 -7.49 -2.21
N HIS A 100 -5.62 -7.58 -2.37
CA HIS A 100 -4.66 -7.57 -1.27
C HIS A 100 -3.91 -6.24 -1.28
N ILE A 101 -4.03 -5.47 -0.20
CA ILE A 101 -3.45 -4.13 -0.09
C ILE A 101 -2.09 -4.17 0.61
N GLY A 102 -1.14 -3.45 0.01
CA GLY A 102 0.15 -3.13 0.62
C GLY A 102 0.35 -1.63 0.75
N TYR A 103 1.13 -1.21 1.72
CA TYR A 103 1.49 0.19 1.92
C TYR A 103 2.88 0.34 2.54
N CYS A 104 3.48 1.49 2.26
CA CYS A 104 4.77 1.88 2.78
C CYS A 104 4.77 3.40 3.01
N LEU A 105 5.40 3.87 4.09
CA LEU A 105 5.45 5.28 4.45
C LEU A 105 6.84 5.64 4.97
N SER A 106 7.33 6.79 4.57
CA SER A 106 8.54 7.40 5.13
C SER A 106 8.48 7.46 6.66
N LYS A 107 9.58 7.07 7.31
CA LYS A 107 9.71 7.04 8.78
C LYS A 107 9.37 8.38 9.44
N LYS A 108 9.69 9.50 8.79
CA LYS A 108 9.38 10.89 9.23
C LYS A 108 7.88 11.10 9.49
N TYR A 109 7.03 10.31 8.84
CA TYR A 109 5.58 10.45 8.88
C TYR A 109 4.86 9.35 9.65
N TRP A 110 5.59 8.44 10.32
CA TRP A 110 4.98 7.38 11.13
C TRP A 110 4.21 7.97 12.34
N ASN A 111 3.23 7.20 12.82
CA ASN A 111 2.38 7.54 13.96
C ASN A 111 1.53 8.82 13.82
N LYS A 112 1.41 9.38 12.60
CA LYS A 112 0.61 10.58 12.30
C LYS A 112 -0.77 10.27 11.71
N GLY A 113 -1.14 8.97 11.60
CA GLY A 113 -2.42 8.53 11.07
C GLY A 113 -2.56 8.59 9.54
N ILE A 114 -1.50 8.97 8.80
CA ILE A 114 -1.52 9.15 7.35
C ILE A 114 -1.92 7.86 6.63
N VAL A 115 -1.27 6.71 6.95
CA VAL A 115 -1.62 5.43 6.31
C VAL A 115 -3.05 5.01 6.63
N SER A 116 -3.53 5.23 7.87
CA SER A 116 -4.91 4.89 8.22
C SER A 116 -5.92 5.74 7.44
N GLU A 117 -5.63 7.03 7.23
CA GLU A 117 -6.44 7.91 6.39
C GLU A 117 -6.43 7.45 4.93
N SER A 118 -5.25 7.19 4.38
CA SER A 118 -5.09 6.65 3.02
C SER A 118 -5.82 5.32 2.83
N LEU A 119 -5.66 4.38 3.76
CA LEU A 119 -6.26 3.05 3.65
C LEU A 119 -7.80 3.12 3.69
N LYS A 120 -8.39 3.97 4.52
CA LYS A 120 -9.85 4.15 4.56
C LYS A 120 -10.41 4.58 3.21
N GLU A 121 -9.76 5.53 2.56
CA GLU A 121 -10.17 6.01 1.24
C GLU A 121 -10.02 4.91 0.17
N ILE A 122 -8.92 4.17 0.19
CA ILE A 122 -8.68 3.06 -0.75
C ILE A 122 -9.70 1.94 -0.55
N LEU A 123 -10.03 1.57 0.69
CA LEU A 123 -11.06 0.58 0.99
C LEU A 123 -12.41 1.02 0.40
N SER A 124 -12.82 2.26 0.66
CA SER A 124 -14.06 2.82 0.12
C SER A 124 -14.07 2.79 -1.42
N TYR A 125 -12.97 3.25 -2.04
CA TYR A 125 -12.83 3.29 -3.49
C TYR A 125 -12.93 1.88 -4.13
N LEU A 126 -12.23 0.90 -3.57
CA LEU A 126 -12.24 -0.47 -4.09
C LEU A 126 -13.62 -1.13 -3.93
N PHE A 127 -14.32 -0.91 -2.82
CA PHE A 127 -15.70 -1.40 -2.67
C PHE A 127 -16.67 -0.76 -3.67
N GLN A 128 -16.46 0.52 -4.03
CA GLN A 128 -17.23 1.18 -5.11
C GLN A 128 -16.87 0.62 -6.50
N CYS A 129 -15.67 0.08 -6.69
CA CYS A 129 -15.30 -0.66 -7.91
C CYS A 129 -15.90 -2.06 -7.98
N GLY A 130 -16.53 -2.57 -6.91
CA GLY A 130 -17.21 -3.86 -6.90
C GLY A 130 -16.40 -4.99 -6.24
N PHE A 131 -15.26 -4.70 -5.63
CA PHE A 131 -14.61 -5.70 -4.77
C PHE A 131 -15.53 -6.07 -3.61
N THR A 132 -15.48 -7.32 -3.18
CA THR A 132 -16.31 -7.84 -2.07
C THR A 132 -15.49 -8.09 -0.83
N ARG A 133 -14.18 -8.31 -0.98
CA ARG A 133 -13.25 -8.59 0.09
C ARG A 133 -11.91 -7.88 -0.16
N ILE A 134 -11.38 -7.21 0.86
CA ILE A 134 -10.08 -6.56 0.82
C ILE A 134 -9.24 -7.08 1.97
N GLU A 135 -8.05 -7.60 1.63
CA GLU A 135 -7.13 -8.21 2.56
C GLU A 135 -5.89 -7.34 2.75
N ALA A 136 -5.26 -7.46 3.90
CA ALA A 136 -3.93 -6.96 4.17
C ALA A 136 -3.21 -7.86 5.17
N ILE A 137 -1.89 -7.94 5.06
CA ILE A 137 -1.05 -8.71 5.96
C ILE A 137 0.05 -7.83 6.56
N HIS A 138 0.56 -8.25 7.70
CA HIS A 138 1.80 -7.69 8.22
C HIS A 138 2.68 -8.78 8.86
N HIS A 139 3.98 -8.54 8.88
CA HIS A 139 4.93 -9.32 9.66
C HIS A 139 4.53 -9.24 11.14
N VAL A 140 4.46 -10.38 11.87
CA VAL A 140 4.02 -10.41 13.28
C VAL A 140 4.84 -9.49 14.19
N LEU A 141 6.12 -9.23 13.85
CA LEU A 141 6.98 -8.28 14.55
C LEU A 141 6.78 -6.81 14.14
N ASN A 142 5.80 -6.52 13.25
CA ASN A 142 5.41 -5.17 12.87
C ASN A 142 3.98 -4.84 13.35
N PRO A 143 3.74 -4.73 14.67
CA PRO A 143 2.40 -4.48 15.20
C PRO A 143 1.82 -3.12 14.77
N ALA A 144 2.66 -2.16 14.41
CA ALA A 144 2.21 -0.85 13.93
C ALA A 144 1.36 -0.96 12.66
N SER A 145 1.75 -1.83 11.71
CA SER A 145 0.95 -2.12 10.52
C SER A 145 -0.41 -2.74 10.88
N GLY A 146 -0.44 -3.68 11.83
CA GLY A 146 -1.70 -4.25 12.32
C GLY A 146 -2.63 -3.23 12.98
N GLN A 147 -2.07 -2.22 13.67
CA GLN A 147 -2.88 -1.14 14.25
C GLN A 147 -3.52 -0.25 13.17
N VAL A 148 -2.85 -0.05 12.03
CA VAL A 148 -3.43 0.64 10.86
C VAL A 148 -4.66 -0.12 10.37
N MET A 149 -4.53 -1.42 10.13
CA MET A 149 -5.62 -2.29 9.64
C MET A 149 -6.82 -2.25 10.59
N LYS A 150 -6.58 -2.41 11.90
CA LYS A 150 -7.64 -2.35 12.93
C LYS A 150 -8.37 -1.00 12.95
N LYS A 151 -7.63 0.12 12.86
CA LYS A 151 -8.21 1.48 12.81
C LYS A 151 -9.07 1.72 11.57
N CYS A 152 -8.86 0.94 10.51
CA CYS A 152 -9.65 0.98 9.28
C CYS A 152 -10.81 -0.03 9.28
N GLY A 153 -11.08 -0.70 10.41
CA GLY A 153 -12.19 -1.65 10.54
C GLY A 153 -11.89 -3.06 10.05
N MET A 154 -10.66 -3.33 9.60
CA MET A 154 -10.30 -4.69 9.15
C MET A 154 -10.28 -5.66 10.35
N LYS A 155 -10.86 -6.84 10.16
CA LYS A 155 -10.93 -7.89 11.17
C LYS A 155 -9.72 -8.80 11.07
N PHE A 156 -9.17 -9.18 12.23
CA PHE A 156 -8.09 -10.16 12.31
C PHE A 156 -8.64 -11.56 12.03
N GLU A 157 -8.02 -12.28 11.10
CA GLU A 157 -8.46 -13.63 10.71
C GLU A 157 -7.52 -14.74 11.20
N GLY A 158 -6.28 -14.40 11.52
CA GLY A 158 -5.35 -15.40 12.05
C GLY A 158 -3.89 -15.10 11.77
N ILE A 159 -3.05 -16.03 12.25
CA ILE A 159 -1.60 -16.04 11.97
C ILE A 159 -1.30 -17.20 11.05
N LEU A 160 -0.69 -16.89 9.90
CA LEU A 160 -0.18 -17.89 8.98
C LEU A 160 1.32 -18.05 9.23
N ARG A 161 1.71 -19.27 9.69
CA ARG A 161 3.09 -19.56 10.06
C ARG A 161 3.96 -19.76 8.83
N LYS A 162 5.15 -19.11 8.80
CA LYS A 162 6.14 -19.21 7.71
C LYS A 162 5.55 -18.98 6.32
N ALA A 163 4.57 -18.08 6.23
CA ALA A 163 3.80 -17.87 5.01
C ALA A 163 4.46 -16.91 4.02
N ARG A 164 5.49 -16.20 4.42
CA ARG A 164 6.25 -15.26 3.57
C ARG A 164 7.75 -15.34 3.88
N LYS A 165 8.54 -14.79 2.95
CA LYS A 165 9.96 -14.53 3.16
C LYS A 165 10.22 -13.04 3.23
N ASP A 166 11.13 -12.65 4.11
CA ASP A 166 11.62 -11.28 4.19
C ASP A 166 12.67 -11.00 3.08
N ASN A 167 13.23 -9.82 3.10
CA ASN A 167 14.25 -9.38 2.15
C ASN A 167 15.62 -10.07 2.31
N LYS A 168 15.79 -10.94 3.31
CA LYS A 168 16.96 -11.79 3.53
C LYS A 168 16.68 -13.24 3.13
N GLY A 169 15.46 -13.55 2.71
CA GLY A 169 15.01 -14.90 2.36
C GLY A 169 14.56 -15.75 3.55
N GLU A 170 14.52 -15.18 4.77
CA GLU A 170 14.09 -15.88 5.97
C GLU A 170 12.57 -15.98 6.03
N PHE A 171 12.06 -17.16 6.39
CA PHE A 171 10.63 -17.37 6.56
C PHE A 171 10.12 -16.69 7.83
N PHE A 172 8.99 -16.01 7.70
CA PHE A 172 8.32 -15.37 8.83
C PHE A 172 6.81 -15.61 8.86
N ASP A 173 6.24 -15.43 10.04
CA ASP A 173 4.82 -15.52 10.28
C ASP A 173 4.16 -14.17 9.93
N ILE A 174 2.97 -14.24 9.35
CA ILE A 174 2.16 -13.08 9.06
C ILE A 174 0.87 -13.10 9.86
N ALA A 175 0.41 -11.92 10.25
CA ALA A 175 -0.95 -11.69 10.72
C ALA A 175 -1.81 -11.22 9.55
N GLN A 176 -2.92 -11.92 9.30
CA GLN A 176 -3.85 -11.62 8.22
C GLN A 176 -5.07 -10.88 8.74
N TYR A 177 -5.47 -9.86 7.99
CA TYR A 177 -6.66 -9.06 8.21
C TYR A 177 -7.48 -8.96 6.94
N ALA A 178 -8.78 -8.85 7.09
CA ALA A 178 -9.68 -8.57 5.97
C ALA A 178 -10.81 -7.63 6.39
N LEU A 179 -11.37 -6.94 5.39
CA LEU A 179 -12.62 -6.22 5.47
C LEU A 179 -13.52 -6.71 4.35
N LEU A 180 -14.74 -7.08 4.69
CA LEU A 180 -15.78 -7.46 3.73
C LEU A 180 -16.68 -6.26 3.46
N LYS A 181 -17.23 -6.18 2.25
CA LYS A 181 -18.21 -5.15 1.91
C LYS A 181 -19.42 -5.19 2.86
N THR A 182 -19.84 -6.38 3.24
CA THR A 182 -20.93 -6.61 4.21
C THR A 182 -20.60 -6.21 5.65
N ASP A 183 -19.34 -5.94 5.98
CA ASP A 183 -18.96 -5.42 7.30
C ASP A 183 -19.28 -3.92 7.45
N LEU A 184 -19.64 -3.24 6.35
CA LEU A 184 -19.98 -1.82 6.29
C LEU A 184 -21.48 -1.54 6.28
N GLU A 185 -22.29 -2.58 6.09
CA GLU A 185 -23.76 -2.56 6.13
C GLU A 185 -24.28 -2.72 7.58
#